data_07968da77823c3ead59a4bb02a26052d
#
_entry.id   07968da77823c3ead59a4bb02a26052d
#
_cell.length_a   1.000
_cell.length_b   1.000
_cell.length_c   1.000
_cell.angle_alpha   90.00
_cell.angle_beta   90.00
_cell.angle_gamma   90.00
#
_symmetry.space_group_name_H-M   'P 1'
#
loop_
_entity.id
_entity.type
_entity.pdbx_description
1 polymer ?
#
loop_
_entity_poly.entity_id
_entity_poly.type
_entity_poly.pdbx_seq_one_letter_code
_entity_poly.pdbx_strand_id
1 'polypeptide(L)'
;YSKEHLQRFIEQNEIPCIWITNHIQYLEPSFIRRFKLVLDVPTLRPEEIEQITRPYYHGLSVSSSARKMISQTENITPAIVANATHVAHAVNAKRARAEAVIGQVVEASLRATEQWQNKLEYKSELPFDTSYLNIKQSKEYLNEIAFALKHNQPARTLISGPPGTGKTAFAHYLTELHSRKLLRVKCSDILSKWVGESEQKVAELFQRAHDEEQVILLDEVDSLLSSREALTAQHEHQLVNEFLTQIECFTQPLFAATNFSDKLDKAVLRRFDFKLDCQYLTSTQVVELYKKLTKVRTLKEAETQKLSSLRNLTPGDFALLARRKKFQPKIQIRDFAINLLADENLRKQKHTPMGFIRP
;
A
#
# COMPACT_ATOMS: atom_id res chain seq x y z
N TYR A 1 -34.15 23.41 11.52
CA TYR A 1 -35.02 23.69 10.36
C TYR A 1 -35.62 22.39 9.92
N SER A 2 -36.98 22.37 9.68
CA SER A 2 -37.62 21.17 9.20
C SER A 2 -37.20 20.89 7.74
N LYS A 3 -37.13 19.65 7.38
CA LYS A 3 -36.76 19.16 6.04
C LYS A 3 -37.63 19.78 4.94
N GLU A 4 -38.91 19.95 5.23
CA GLU A 4 -39.88 20.58 4.32
C GLU A 4 -39.59 22.07 4.08
N HIS A 5 -39.05 22.78 5.07
CA HIS A 5 -38.73 24.19 4.93
C HIS A 5 -37.53 24.38 3.99
N LEU A 6 -36.54 23.51 4.09
CA LEU A 6 -35.36 23.54 3.21
C LEU A 6 -35.73 23.18 1.76
N GLN A 7 -36.64 22.22 1.57
CA GLN A 7 -37.15 21.85 0.25
C GLN A 7 -37.89 23.00 -0.42
N ARG A 8 -38.81 23.66 0.30
CA ARG A 8 -39.49 24.86 -0.22
C ARG A 8 -38.55 25.98 -0.54
N PHE A 9 -37.54 26.19 0.28
CA PHE A 9 -36.52 27.22 0.04
C PHE A 9 -35.76 26.98 -1.29
N ILE A 10 -35.38 25.74 -1.58
CA ILE A 10 -34.68 25.40 -2.83
C ILE A 10 -35.62 25.59 -4.03
N GLU A 11 -36.89 25.23 -3.92
CA GLU A 11 -37.86 25.31 -5.02
C GLU A 11 -38.37 26.72 -5.31
N GLN A 12 -38.53 27.54 -4.28
CA GLN A 12 -39.18 28.88 -4.39
C GLN A 12 -38.18 30.03 -4.43
N ASN A 13 -36.88 29.75 -4.29
CA ASN A 13 -35.86 30.80 -4.27
C ASN A 13 -35.61 31.36 -5.68
N GLU A 14 -35.94 32.63 -5.88
CA GLU A 14 -35.69 33.34 -7.14
C GLU A 14 -34.27 33.89 -7.28
N ILE A 15 -33.51 33.91 -6.17
CA ILE A 15 -32.13 34.41 -6.16
C ILE A 15 -31.17 33.28 -6.51
N PRO A 16 -30.26 33.46 -7.45
CA PRO A 16 -29.23 32.44 -7.74
C PRO A 16 -28.45 32.08 -6.48
N CYS A 17 -28.48 30.80 -6.09
CA CYS A 17 -27.75 30.27 -4.95
C CYS A 17 -26.82 29.17 -5.37
N ILE A 18 -25.60 29.17 -4.81
CA ILE A 18 -24.61 28.11 -4.97
C ILE A 18 -24.52 27.39 -3.63
N TRP A 19 -24.76 26.08 -3.64
CA TRP A 19 -24.63 25.21 -2.49
C TRP A 19 -23.34 24.43 -2.63
N ILE A 20 -22.54 24.40 -1.58
CA ILE A 20 -21.26 23.68 -1.57
C ILE A 20 -21.34 22.65 -0.45
N THR A 21 -21.03 21.40 -0.76
CA THR A 21 -20.94 20.32 0.22
C THR A 21 -19.78 19.40 -0.10
N ASN A 22 -19.14 18.86 0.93
CA ASN A 22 -18.14 17.80 0.79
C ASN A 22 -18.79 16.41 0.92
N HIS A 23 -20.10 16.36 1.19
CA HIS A 23 -20.80 15.13 1.56
C HIS A 23 -22.14 15.01 0.81
N ILE A 24 -22.08 14.94 -0.51
CA ILE A 24 -23.28 14.82 -1.34
C ILE A 24 -24.07 13.54 -1.03
N GLN A 25 -23.38 12.48 -0.60
CA GLN A 25 -23.96 11.19 -0.24
C GLN A 25 -24.95 11.27 0.95
N TYR A 26 -24.83 12.30 1.80
CA TYR A 26 -25.78 12.52 2.89
C TYR A 26 -27.02 13.33 2.47
N LEU A 27 -27.03 13.86 1.24
CA LEU A 27 -28.19 14.52 0.70
C LEU A 27 -29.12 13.47 0.08
N GLU A 28 -30.38 13.49 0.51
CA GLU A 28 -31.38 12.61 -0.09
C GLU A 28 -31.54 12.88 -1.59
N PRO A 29 -31.80 11.85 -2.40
CA PRO A 29 -32.04 12.01 -3.83
C PRO A 29 -33.17 13.02 -4.14
N SER A 30 -34.14 13.16 -3.22
CA SER A 30 -35.23 14.14 -3.29
C SER A 30 -34.72 15.58 -3.28
N PHE A 31 -33.65 15.89 -2.56
CA PHE A 31 -33.00 17.21 -2.56
C PHE A 31 -32.20 17.45 -3.84
N ILE A 32 -31.38 16.44 -4.22
CA ILE A 32 -30.46 16.55 -5.38
C ILE A 32 -31.25 16.88 -6.66
N ARG A 33 -32.42 16.27 -6.86
CA ARG A 33 -33.29 16.50 -8.03
C ARG A 33 -33.85 17.93 -8.14
N ARG A 34 -33.76 18.75 -7.09
CA ARG A 34 -34.26 20.12 -7.07
C ARG A 34 -33.21 21.15 -7.46
N PHE A 35 -31.94 20.74 -7.51
CA PHE A 35 -30.87 21.61 -8.04
C PHE A 35 -30.93 21.62 -9.57
N LYS A 36 -30.84 22.82 -10.14
CA LYS A 36 -30.84 22.99 -11.61
C LYS A 36 -29.53 22.48 -12.24
N LEU A 37 -28.45 22.52 -11.47
CA LEU A 37 -27.12 22.06 -11.89
C LEU A 37 -26.42 21.44 -10.68
N VAL A 38 -25.87 20.26 -10.88
CA VAL A 38 -24.99 19.59 -9.90
C VAL A 38 -23.64 19.43 -10.57
N LEU A 39 -22.61 19.98 -9.96
CA LEU A 39 -21.23 19.91 -10.45
C LEU A 39 -20.40 19.14 -9.44
N ASP A 40 -19.69 18.16 -9.91
CA ASP A 40 -18.61 17.53 -9.16
C ASP A 40 -17.31 18.30 -9.38
N VAL A 41 -16.61 18.59 -8.29
CA VAL A 41 -15.30 19.27 -8.32
C VAL A 41 -14.25 18.22 -8.00
N PRO A 42 -13.59 17.62 -9.01
CA PRO A 42 -12.62 16.57 -8.79
C PRO A 42 -11.41 17.05 -8.02
N THR A 43 -10.71 16.10 -7.39
CA THR A 43 -9.44 16.37 -6.73
C THR A 43 -8.41 16.85 -7.76
N LEU A 44 -7.74 17.95 -7.46
CA LEU A 44 -6.73 18.52 -8.34
C LEU A 44 -5.52 17.59 -8.49
N ARG A 45 -4.99 17.50 -9.69
CA ARG A 45 -3.74 16.79 -9.96
C ARG A 45 -2.54 17.59 -9.41
N PRO A 46 -1.41 16.94 -9.09
CA PRO A 46 -0.22 17.62 -8.56
C PRO A 46 0.25 18.81 -9.42
N GLU A 47 0.17 18.69 -10.75
CA GLU A 47 0.56 19.75 -11.69
C GLU A 47 -0.37 20.97 -11.60
N GLU A 48 -1.66 20.72 -11.43
CA GLU A 48 -2.67 21.78 -11.26
C GLU A 48 -2.49 22.48 -9.92
N ILE A 49 -2.19 21.72 -8.86
CA ILE A 49 -1.89 22.28 -7.53
C ILE A 49 -0.62 23.15 -7.61
N GLU A 50 0.44 22.67 -8.26
CA GLU A 50 1.67 23.44 -8.44
C GLU A 50 1.39 24.76 -9.20
N GLN A 51 0.61 24.72 -10.25
CA GLN A 51 0.25 25.88 -11.04
C GLN A 51 -0.59 26.89 -10.25
N ILE A 52 -1.62 26.43 -9.56
CA ILE A 52 -2.53 27.29 -8.75
C ILE A 52 -1.78 27.92 -7.58
N THR A 53 -0.88 27.18 -6.94
CA THR A 53 -0.18 27.65 -5.73
C THR A 53 1.08 28.46 -6.01
N ARG A 54 1.54 28.49 -7.27
CA ARG A 54 2.74 29.22 -7.68
C ARG A 54 2.78 30.69 -7.21
N PRO A 55 1.68 31.46 -7.27
CA PRO A 55 1.67 32.84 -6.77
C PRO A 55 1.92 32.97 -5.26
N TYR A 56 1.55 31.98 -4.46
CA TYR A 56 1.68 32.02 -3.00
C TYR A 56 3.14 32.01 -2.54
N TYR A 57 4.05 31.51 -3.36
CA TYR A 57 5.48 31.49 -3.09
C TYR A 57 6.21 32.79 -3.46
N HIS A 58 5.48 33.78 -3.96
CA HIS A 58 6.10 35.04 -4.36
C HIS A 58 6.77 35.72 -3.15
N GLY A 59 8.05 36.13 -3.30
CA GLY A 59 8.83 36.71 -2.20
C GLY A 59 9.49 35.66 -1.26
N LEU A 60 9.16 34.40 -1.36
CA LEU A 60 9.84 33.27 -0.67
C LEU A 60 10.84 32.63 -1.62
N SER A 61 12.08 32.44 -1.15
CA SER A 61 13.11 31.74 -1.94
C SER A 61 12.95 30.20 -1.80
N VAL A 62 11.89 29.65 -2.39
CA VAL A 62 11.57 28.21 -2.39
C VAL A 62 11.97 27.61 -3.73
N SER A 63 12.73 26.50 -3.70
CA SER A 63 13.20 25.82 -4.91
C SER A 63 12.05 25.19 -5.70
N SER A 64 12.24 25.02 -7.01
CA SER A 64 11.24 24.33 -7.85
C SER A 64 11.03 22.86 -7.42
N SER A 65 12.10 22.20 -6.97
CA SER A 65 12.03 20.84 -6.44
C SER A 65 11.19 20.75 -5.17
N ALA A 66 11.32 21.70 -4.24
CA ALA A 66 10.51 21.75 -3.02
C ALA A 66 9.03 22.01 -3.32
N ARG A 67 8.71 22.94 -4.23
CA ARG A 67 7.33 23.19 -4.67
C ARG A 67 6.69 21.95 -5.28
N LYS A 68 7.42 21.27 -6.17
CA LYS A 68 6.96 20.02 -6.79
C LYS A 68 6.74 18.91 -5.76
N MET A 69 7.63 18.77 -4.78
CA MET A 69 7.48 17.81 -3.69
C MET A 69 6.24 18.11 -2.83
N ILE A 70 5.96 19.38 -2.54
CA ILE A 70 4.77 19.80 -1.79
C ILE A 70 3.49 19.47 -2.60
N SER A 71 3.46 19.80 -3.89
CA SER A 71 2.29 19.53 -4.73
C SER A 71 2.00 18.03 -4.92
N GLN A 72 3.02 17.16 -4.80
CA GLN A 72 2.91 15.71 -4.86
C GLN A 72 2.53 15.06 -3.52
N THR A 73 2.45 15.86 -2.44
CA THR A 73 2.04 15.33 -1.14
C THR A 73 0.58 14.88 -1.21
N GLU A 74 0.30 13.69 -0.71
CA GLU A 74 -1.05 13.13 -0.70
C GLU A 74 -2.01 14.01 0.14
N ASN A 75 -3.22 14.21 -0.34
CA ASN A 75 -4.26 15.06 0.27
C ASN A 75 -3.89 16.54 0.43
N ILE A 76 -2.87 17.02 -0.27
CA ILE A 76 -2.54 18.43 -0.27
C ILE A 76 -3.62 19.24 -1.02
N THR A 77 -3.99 20.38 -0.49
CA THR A 77 -4.91 21.30 -1.14
C THR A 77 -4.27 22.69 -1.31
N PRO A 78 -4.72 23.49 -2.30
CA PRO A 78 -4.22 24.86 -2.44
C PRO A 78 -4.38 25.71 -1.17
N ALA A 79 -5.43 25.46 -0.39
CA ALA A 79 -5.67 26.16 0.88
C ALA A 79 -4.59 25.86 1.93
N ILE A 80 -4.16 24.58 2.04
CA ILE A 80 -3.08 24.19 2.96
C ILE A 80 -1.76 24.88 2.54
N VAL A 81 -1.47 24.91 1.23
CA VAL A 81 -0.26 25.57 0.71
C VAL A 81 -0.32 27.08 0.94
N ALA A 82 -1.48 27.71 0.69
CA ALA A 82 -1.68 29.14 0.97
C ALA A 82 -1.44 29.49 2.45
N ASN A 83 -1.98 28.69 3.36
CA ASN A 83 -1.76 28.87 4.79
C ASN A 83 -0.29 28.69 5.17
N ALA A 84 0.36 27.63 4.66
CA ALA A 84 1.77 27.36 4.96
C ALA A 84 2.71 28.47 4.45
N THR A 85 2.45 28.98 3.24
CA THR A 85 3.23 30.11 2.69
C THR A 85 2.96 31.41 3.45
N HIS A 86 1.71 31.65 3.88
CA HIS A 86 1.36 32.79 4.72
C HIS A 86 2.14 32.78 6.05
N VAL A 87 2.22 31.62 6.71
CA VAL A 87 3.02 31.47 7.94
C VAL A 87 4.52 31.74 7.67
N ALA A 88 5.06 31.23 6.56
CA ALA A 88 6.46 31.46 6.20
C ALA A 88 6.75 32.95 5.95
N HIS A 89 5.80 33.67 5.34
CA HIS A 89 5.88 35.13 5.20
C HIS A 89 5.83 35.86 6.55
N ALA A 90 4.88 35.48 7.41
CA ALA A 90 4.71 36.09 8.72
C ALA A 90 5.95 35.99 9.62
N VAL A 91 6.71 34.90 9.51
CA VAL A 91 7.97 34.71 10.25
C VAL A 91 9.21 35.18 9.49
N ASN A 92 9.03 35.87 8.36
CA ASN A 92 10.11 36.35 7.49
C ASN A 92 11.14 35.26 7.14
N ALA A 93 10.66 34.03 6.89
CA ALA A 93 11.51 32.90 6.56
C ALA A 93 12.15 33.08 5.17
N LYS A 94 13.43 32.78 5.04
CA LYS A 94 14.17 32.88 3.77
C LYS A 94 14.88 31.57 3.44
N ARG A 95 14.95 31.23 2.15
CA ARG A 95 15.67 30.05 1.63
C ARG A 95 15.27 28.73 2.35
N ALA A 96 16.25 27.94 2.79
CA ALA A 96 16.03 26.64 3.45
C ALA A 96 15.09 26.73 4.69
N ARG A 97 15.10 27.87 5.40
CA ARG A 97 14.17 28.09 6.52
C ARG A 97 12.72 28.23 6.03
N ALA A 98 12.50 28.86 4.87
CA ALA A 98 11.15 28.95 4.29
C ALA A 98 10.62 27.60 3.90
N GLU A 99 11.43 26.77 3.24
CA GLU A 99 11.05 25.38 2.88
C GLU A 99 10.75 24.55 4.12
N ALA A 100 11.56 24.66 5.18
CA ALA A 100 11.33 23.94 6.43
C ALA A 100 10.03 24.37 7.13
N VAL A 101 9.75 25.67 7.22
CA VAL A 101 8.50 26.19 7.83
C VAL A 101 7.29 25.73 7.04
N ILE A 102 7.32 25.85 5.71
CA ILE A 102 6.22 25.41 4.85
C ILE A 102 5.98 23.90 5.05
N GLY A 103 7.04 23.10 5.01
CA GLY A 103 6.93 21.65 5.25
C GLY A 103 6.31 21.31 6.61
N GLN A 104 6.74 21.99 7.69
CA GLN A 104 6.17 21.78 9.03
C GLN A 104 4.69 22.15 9.11
N VAL A 105 4.28 23.27 8.49
CA VAL A 105 2.87 23.71 8.53
C VAL A 105 2.00 22.77 7.68
N VAL A 106 2.46 22.34 6.52
CA VAL A 106 1.78 21.36 5.68
C VAL A 106 1.59 20.06 6.45
N GLU A 107 2.65 19.53 7.05
CA GLU A 107 2.59 18.32 7.86
C GLU A 107 1.63 18.45 9.04
N ALA A 108 1.68 19.56 9.78
CA ALA A 108 0.79 19.81 10.90
C ALA A 108 -0.68 19.92 10.48
N SER A 109 -0.95 20.59 9.34
CA SER A 109 -2.30 20.74 8.80
C SER A 109 -2.89 19.40 8.38
N LEU A 110 -2.11 18.58 7.67
CA LEU A 110 -2.55 17.24 7.23
C LEU A 110 -2.76 16.29 8.42
N ARG A 111 -1.91 16.37 9.45
CA ARG A 111 -2.11 15.60 10.71
C ARG A 111 -3.39 16.01 11.44
N ALA A 112 -3.66 17.30 11.51
CA ALA A 112 -4.86 17.81 12.19
C ALA A 112 -6.17 17.38 11.52
N THR A 113 -6.14 17.14 10.20
CA THR A 113 -7.29 16.66 9.43
C THR A 113 -7.35 15.14 9.32
N GLU A 114 -6.50 14.38 10.05
CA GLU A 114 -6.32 12.93 9.93
C GLU A 114 -5.97 12.44 8.51
N GLN A 115 -5.70 13.37 7.60
CA GLN A 115 -5.33 13.09 6.20
C GLN A 115 -3.84 12.82 6.04
N TRP A 116 -3.05 13.02 7.10
CA TRP A 116 -1.63 12.69 7.10
C TRP A 116 -1.45 11.19 7.33
N GLN A 117 -1.24 10.47 6.25
CA GLN A 117 -0.64 9.15 6.36
C GLN A 117 0.86 9.33 6.43
N ASN A 118 1.41 9.20 7.63
CA ASN A 118 2.86 9.14 7.82
C ASN A 118 3.32 7.82 7.16
N LYS A 119 3.56 7.88 5.85
CA LYS A 119 4.29 6.83 5.16
C LYS A 119 5.71 6.89 5.71
N LEU A 120 5.93 6.34 6.90
CA LEU A 120 7.21 5.77 7.23
C LEU A 120 7.42 4.66 6.19
N GLU A 121 7.85 5.06 5.00
CA GLU A 121 8.33 4.11 4.01
C GLU A 121 9.48 3.38 4.67
N TYR A 122 9.18 2.18 5.13
CA TYR A 122 10.20 1.27 5.59
C TYR A 122 11.08 0.95 4.38
N LYS A 123 12.15 1.74 4.20
CA LYS A 123 13.18 1.43 3.21
C LYS A 123 13.86 0.16 3.68
N SER A 124 13.56 -0.92 3.02
CA SER A 124 14.26 -2.18 3.25
C SER A 124 15.76 -1.95 3.07
N GLU A 125 16.57 -2.45 4.01
CA GLU A 125 18.04 -2.43 3.90
C GLU A 125 18.55 -3.28 2.72
N LEU A 126 17.71 -4.15 2.21
CA LEU A 126 17.92 -4.92 1.00
C LEU A 126 17.01 -4.37 -0.08
N PRO A 127 17.53 -3.70 -1.13
CA PRO A 127 16.73 -3.30 -2.27
C PRO A 127 16.11 -4.52 -2.93
N PHE A 128 14.87 -4.35 -3.43
CA PHE A 128 14.20 -5.42 -4.14
C PHE A 128 14.97 -5.80 -5.41
N ASP A 129 15.13 -7.11 -5.62
CA ASP A 129 15.85 -7.66 -6.77
C ASP A 129 15.15 -8.97 -7.15
N THR A 130 14.67 -9.05 -8.37
CA THR A 130 13.94 -10.22 -8.89
C THR A 130 14.76 -11.51 -8.88
N SER A 131 16.11 -11.43 -8.89
CA SER A 131 16.99 -12.60 -8.80
C SER A 131 16.85 -13.36 -7.48
N TYR A 132 16.35 -12.71 -6.43
CA TYR A 132 16.09 -13.32 -5.12
C TYR A 132 14.61 -13.64 -4.87
N LEU A 133 13.80 -13.51 -5.90
CA LEU A 133 12.42 -13.96 -5.87
C LEU A 133 12.36 -15.42 -6.36
N ASN A 134 11.83 -16.31 -5.53
CA ASN A 134 11.60 -17.71 -5.90
C ASN A 134 10.10 -17.93 -6.05
N ILE A 135 9.61 -17.91 -7.29
CA ILE A 135 8.21 -18.15 -7.64
C ILE A 135 8.11 -19.48 -8.36
N LYS A 136 7.11 -20.29 -7.97
CA LYS A 136 6.89 -21.64 -8.52
C LYS A 136 6.43 -21.60 -9.99
N GLN A 137 5.68 -20.55 -10.39
CA GLN A 137 5.09 -20.43 -11.71
C GLN A 137 6.15 -20.08 -12.78
N SER A 138 5.82 -20.38 -14.03
CA SER A 138 6.72 -20.16 -15.18
C SER A 138 6.87 -18.65 -15.51
N LYS A 139 7.87 -18.34 -16.32
CA LYS A 139 8.07 -16.97 -16.83
C LYS A 139 6.92 -16.51 -17.72
N GLU A 140 6.35 -17.41 -18.49
CA GLU A 140 5.21 -17.14 -19.39
C GLU A 140 4.01 -16.68 -18.57
N TYR A 141 3.72 -17.35 -17.46
CA TYR A 141 2.65 -16.98 -16.53
C TYR A 141 2.86 -15.57 -15.92
N LEU A 142 4.10 -15.21 -15.58
CA LEU A 142 4.44 -13.88 -15.12
C LEU A 142 4.29 -12.82 -16.23
N ASN A 143 4.58 -13.17 -17.48
CA ASN A 143 4.41 -12.28 -18.63
C ASN A 143 2.94 -11.97 -18.90
N GLU A 144 2.02 -12.90 -18.64
CA GLU A 144 0.57 -12.65 -18.75
C GLU A 144 0.11 -11.59 -17.74
N ILE A 145 0.59 -11.67 -16.51
CA ILE A 145 0.30 -10.66 -15.47
C ILE A 145 0.88 -9.29 -15.87
N ALA A 146 2.12 -9.27 -16.35
CA ALA A 146 2.76 -8.04 -16.84
C ALA A 146 2.01 -7.44 -18.04
N PHE A 147 1.52 -8.27 -18.95
CA PHE A 147 0.69 -7.83 -20.08
C PHE A 147 -0.62 -7.19 -19.60
N ALA A 148 -1.31 -7.81 -18.65
CA ALA A 148 -2.55 -7.28 -18.07
C ALA A 148 -2.31 -5.90 -17.39
N LEU A 149 -1.22 -5.75 -16.64
CA LEU A 149 -0.83 -4.47 -16.03
C LEU A 149 -0.57 -3.39 -17.09
N LYS A 150 0.19 -3.74 -18.12
CA LYS A 150 0.54 -2.80 -19.21
C LYS A 150 -0.70 -2.29 -19.95
N HIS A 151 -1.69 -3.14 -20.17
CA HIS A 151 -2.89 -2.83 -20.95
C HIS A 151 -4.10 -2.49 -20.06
N ASN A 152 -3.88 -2.29 -18.77
CA ASN A 152 -4.93 -1.97 -17.78
C ASN A 152 -6.12 -2.93 -17.81
N GLN A 153 -5.84 -4.23 -17.99
CA GLN A 153 -6.88 -5.25 -17.99
C GLN A 153 -7.23 -5.69 -16.57
N PRO A 154 -8.50 -6.00 -16.28
CA PRO A 154 -8.90 -6.50 -14.97
C PRO A 154 -8.28 -7.87 -14.73
N ALA A 155 -7.18 -7.90 -14.01
CA ALA A 155 -6.46 -9.10 -13.64
C ALA A 155 -6.29 -9.17 -12.11
N ARG A 156 -6.89 -10.16 -11.50
CA ARG A 156 -6.84 -10.40 -10.06
C ARG A 156 -5.76 -11.40 -9.75
N THR A 157 -4.69 -10.95 -9.12
CA THR A 157 -3.51 -11.78 -8.83
C THR A 157 -3.38 -12.02 -7.33
N LEU A 158 -3.46 -13.25 -6.89
CA LEU A 158 -3.15 -13.66 -5.53
C LEU A 158 -1.68 -14.04 -5.42
N ILE A 159 -0.96 -13.43 -4.48
CA ILE A 159 0.44 -13.75 -4.18
C ILE A 159 0.50 -14.38 -2.80
N SER A 160 0.80 -15.67 -2.76
CA SER A 160 0.90 -16.46 -1.53
C SER A 160 2.34 -16.85 -1.22
N GLY A 161 2.62 -17.21 0.02
CA GLY A 161 3.91 -17.76 0.44
C GLY A 161 4.40 -17.25 1.79
N PRO A 162 5.49 -17.80 2.32
CA PRO A 162 6.01 -17.47 3.64
C PRO A 162 6.28 -15.97 3.84
N PRO A 163 6.21 -15.46 5.09
CA PRO A 163 6.54 -14.07 5.38
C PRO A 163 8.00 -13.76 5.01
N GLY A 164 8.24 -12.57 4.47
CA GLY A 164 9.58 -12.11 4.06
C GLY A 164 10.04 -12.58 2.69
N THR A 165 9.22 -13.29 1.90
CA THR A 165 9.54 -13.71 0.53
C THR A 165 9.50 -12.57 -0.51
N GLY A 166 9.00 -11.38 -0.13
CA GLY A 166 8.98 -10.23 -1.02
C GLY A 166 7.67 -10.02 -1.80
N LYS A 167 6.56 -10.64 -1.40
CA LYS A 167 5.24 -10.55 -2.07
C LYS A 167 4.79 -9.10 -2.34
N THR A 168 4.73 -8.29 -1.30
CA THR A 168 4.34 -6.88 -1.36
C THR A 168 5.31 -6.08 -2.22
N ALA A 169 6.63 -6.33 -2.07
CA ALA A 169 7.67 -5.66 -2.86
C ALA A 169 7.60 -6.04 -4.36
N PHE A 170 7.21 -7.27 -4.66
CA PHE A 170 7.02 -7.72 -6.04
C PHE A 170 5.82 -7.02 -6.72
N ALA A 171 4.70 -6.87 -6.02
CA ALA A 171 3.56 -6.11 -6.54
C ALA A 171 3.94 -4.64 -6.80
N HIS A 172 4.66 -4.00 -5.89
CA HIS A 172 5.21 -2.65 -6.09
C HIS A 172 6.12 -2.59 -7.31
N TYR A 173 7.08 -3.50 -7.42
CA TYR A 173 8.02 -3.56 -8.55
C TYR A 173 7.30 -3.68 -9.91
N LEU A 174 6.34 -4.59 -10.02
CA LEU A 174 5.57 -4.76 -11.24
C LEU A 174 4.77 -3.51 -11.61
N THR A 175 4.16 -2.88 -10.62
CA THR A 175 3.36 -1.67 -10.81
C THR A 175 4.22 -0.49 -11.24
N GLU A 176 5.39 -0.31 -10.61
CA GLU A 176 6.37 0.73 -10.93
C GLU A 176 6.97 0.52 -12.33
N LEU A 177 7.31 -0.74 -12.68
CA LEU A 177 7.84 -1.11 -14.00
C LEU A 177 6.89 -0.67 -15.15
N HIS A 178 5.57 -0.68 -14.90
CA HIS A 178 4.55 -0.27 -15.86
C HIS A 178 4.02 1.15 -15.63
N SER A 179 4.72 1.96 -14.81
CA SER A 179 4.36 3.36 -14.51
C SER A 179 2.92 3.54 -14.02
N ARG A 180 2.41 2.55 -13.28
CA ARG A 180 1.06 2.58 -12.69
C ARG A 180 1.11 3.08 -11.25
N LYS A 181 0.05 3.77 -10.83
CA LYS A 181 -0.11 4.14 -9.42
C LYS A 181 -0.59 2.93 -8.62
N LEU A 182 -0.05 2.72 -7.43
CA LEU A 182 -0.43 1.63 -6.54
C LEU A 182 -1.11 2.16 -5.29
N LEU A 183 -2.34 1.73 -5.04
CA LEU A 183 -3.04 1.93 -3.78
C LEU A 183 -2.84 0.70 -2.89
N ARG A 184 -2.01 0.82 -1.86
CA ARG A 184 -1.82 -0.26 -0.89
C ARG A 184 -2.86 -0.16 0.22
N VAL A 185 -3.56 -1.24 0.46
CA VAL A 185 -4.59 -1.38 1.49
C VAL A 185 -4.23 -2.54 2.41
N LYS A 186 -4.08 -2.27 3.69
CA LYS A 186 -3.86 -3.31 4.70
C LYS A 186 -5.22 -3.80 5.21
N CYS A 187 -5.54 -5.07 4.96
CA CYS A 187 -6.86 -5.61 5.27
C CYS A 187 -7.19 -5.62 6.78
N SER A 188 -6.19 -5.74 7.64
CA SER A 188 -6.37 -5.60 9.10
C SER A 188 -6.87 -4.21 9.52
N ASP A 189 -6.51 -3.15 8.79
CA ASP A 189 -6.94 -1.78 9.09
C ASP A 189 -8.42 -1.57 8.75
N ILE A 190 -8.93 -2.29 7.76
CA ILE A 190 -10.35 -2.27 7.37
C ILE A 190 -11.20 -2.80 8.53
N LEU A 191 -10.83 -3.95 9.09
CA LEU A 191 -11.55 -4.59 10.18
C LEU A 191 -11.55 -3.74 11.47
N SER A 192 -10.43 -3.07 11.77
CA SER A 192 -10.26 -2.35 13.04
C SER A 192 -10.87 -0.94 13.03
N LYS A 193 -10.85 -0.23 11.89
CA LYS A 193 -11.20 1.19 11.80
C LYS A 193 -12.64 1.45 11.35
N TRP A 194 -13.31 0.47 10.72
CA TRP A 194 -14.56 0.70 10.01
C TRP A 194 -15.77 -0.02 10.62
N VAL A 195 -15.77 -0.20 11.92
CA VAL A 195 -16.89 -0.80 12.65
C VAL A 195 -18.12 0.12 12.53
N GLY A 196 -19.18 -0.37 11.88
CA GLY A 196 -20.47 0.34 11.73
C GLY A 196 -20.72 1.03 10.38
N GLU A 197 -19.69 1.31 9.56
CA GLU A 197 -19.83 1.94 8.22
C GLU A 197 -18.96 1.22 7.16
N SER A 198 -18.69 -0.04 7.39
CA SER A 198 -17.60 -0.77 6.70
C SER A 198 -17.87 -1.02 5.23
N GLU A 199 -19.11 -1.37 4.84
CA GLU A 199 -19.46 -1.74 3.46
C GLU A 199 -19.35 -0.54 2.52
N GLN A 200 -19.90 0.61 2.92
CA GLN A 200 -19.85 1.82 2.10
C GLN A 200 -18.41 2.31 1.90
N LYS A 201 -17.59 2.26 2.95
CA LYS A 201 -16.16 2.67 2.87
C LYS A 201 -15.34 1.75 1.97
N VAL A 202 -15.67 0.45 1.93
CA VAL A 202 -15.04 -0.48 0.99
C VAL A 202 -15.42 -0.11 -0.44
N ALA A 203 -16.71 0.13 -0.72
CA ALA A 203 -17.16 0.53 -2.04
C ALA A 203 -16.52 1.86 -2.48
N GLU A 204 -16.45 2.87 -1.60
CA GLU A 204 -15.78 4.17 -1.85
C GLU A 204 -14.30 4.00 -2.16
N LEU A 205 -13.60 3.11 -1.46
CA LEU A 205 -12.19 2.82 -1.70
C LEU A 205 -11.95 2.26 -3.11
N PHE A 206 -12.75 1.28 -3.52
CA PHE A 206 -12.64 0.68 -4.85
C PHE A 206 -13.06 1.66 -5.94
N GLN A 207 -14.11 2.46 -5.72
CA GLN A 207 -14.54 3.49 -6.65
C GLN A 207 -13.45 4.56 -6.83
N ARG A 208 -12.85 5.06 -5.75
CA ARG A 208 -11.74 6.00 -5.83
C ARG A 208 -10.55 5.42 -6.59
N ALA A 209 -10.18 4.17 -6.33
CA ALA A 209 -9.10 3.52 -7.04
C ALA A 209 -9.39 3.37 -8.54
N HIS A 210 -10.66 3.12 -8.90
CA HIS A 210 -11.11 3.09 -10.28
C HIS A 210 -10.96 4.46 -10.94
N ASP A 211 -11.48 5.52 -10.32
CA ASP A 211 -11.50 6.89 -10.86
C ASP A 211 -10.09 7.48 -11.03
N GLU A 212 -9.17 7.10 -10.11
CA GLU A 212 -7.76 7.49 -10.18
C GLU A 212 -6.89 6.52 -11.02
N GLU A 213 -7.49 5.54 -11.68
CA GLU A 213 -6.82 4.50 -12.48
C GLU A 213 -5.68 3.79 -11.72
N GLN A 214 -5.89 3.50 -10.45
CA GLN A 214 -4.89 2.86 -9.58
C GLN A 214 -4.99 1.34 -9.61
N VAL A 215 -3.85 0.68 -9.48
CA VAL A 215 -3.75 -0.74 -9.14
C VAL A 215 -3.95 -0.87 -7.63
N ILE A 216 -4.81 -1.78 -7.19
CA ILE A 216 -4.98 -2.07 -5.76
C ILE A 216 -4.04 -3.18 -5.33
N LEU A 217 -3.37 -3.02 -4.19
CA LEU A 217 -2.67 -4.07 -3.46
C LEU A 217 -3.34 -4.27 -2.10
N LEU A 218 -4.04 -5.39 -1.96
CA LEU A 218 -4.61 -5.86 -0.71
C LEU A 218 -3.55 -6.66 0.05
N ASP A 219 -3.05 -6.11 1.15
CA ASP A 219 -2.00 -6.75 1.94
C ASP A 219 -2.60 -7.45 3.17
N GLU A 220 -2.06 -8.62 3.53
CA GLU A 220 -2.55 -9.46 4.63
C GLU A 220 -4.04 -9.85 4.48
N VAL A 221 -4.44 -10.29 3.28
CA VAL A 221 -5.85 -10.62 2.99
C VAL A 221 -6.37 -11.80 3.83
N ASP A 222 -5.50 -12.60 4.39
CA ASP A 222 -5.86 -13.67 5.32
C ASP A 222 -6.55 -13.15 6.58
N SER A 223 -6.29 -11.92 7.00
CA SER A 223 -6.98 -11.29 8.13
C SER A 223 -8.47 -11.05 7.85
N LEU A 224 -8.84 -10.82 6.58
CA LEU A 224 -10.21 -10.51 6.16
C LEU A 224 -10.90 -11.71 5.51
N LEU A 225 -10.15 -12.51 4.73
CA LEU A 225 -10.70 -13.58 3.89
C LEU A 225 -10.41 -14.99 4.43
N SER A 226 -10.08 -15.13 5.71
CA SER A 226 -9.99 -16.42 6.37
C SER A 226 -11.35 -17.15 6.35
N SER A 227 -11.34 -18.46 6.62
CA SER A 227 -12.55 -19.29 6.54
C SER A 227 -13.70 -18.66 7.33
N ARG A 228 -14.91 -18.70 6.76
CA ARG A 228 -16.15 -18.14 7.34
C ARG A 228 -16.47 -18.72 8.73
N GLU A 229 -15.95 -19.90 9.05
CA GLU A 229 -16.08 -20.54 10.37
C GLU A 229 -15.39 -19.77 11.50
N ALA A 230 -14.41 -18.90 11.17
CA ALA A 230 -13.70 -18.07 12.14
C ALA A 230 -14.40 -16.72 12.41
N LEU A 231 -15.39 -16.34 11.61
CA LEU A 231 -16.14 -15.09 11.75
C LEU A 231 -17.28 -15.28 12.76
N THR A 232 -17.32 -14.47 13.81
CA THR A 232 -18.29 -14.60 14.91
C THR A 232 -19.45 -13.63 14.82
N ALA A 233 -19.31 -12.54 14.04
CA ALA A 233 -20.32 -11.49 13.97
C ALA A 233 -20.94 -11.38 12.56
N GLN A 234 -22.25 -11.13 12.47
CA GLN A 234 -22.99 -11.03 11.21
C GLN A 234 -22.46 -9.90 10.30
N HIS A 235 -22.04 -8.79 10.87
CA HIS A 235 -21.49 -7.66 10.12
C HIS A 235 -20.11 -7.97 9.49
N GLU A 236 -19.32 -8.89 10.07
CA GLU A 236 -18.06 -9.35 9.47
C GLU A 236 -18.34 -10.17 8.20
N HIS A 237 -19.40 -10.98 8.19
CA HIS A 237 -19.81 -11.70 7.00
C HIS A 237 -20.28 -10.77 5.87
N GLN A 238 -21.01 -9.72 6.21
CA GLN A 238 -21.48 -8.72 5.23
C GLN A 238 -20.29 -7.96 4.63
N LEU A 239 -19.35 -7.52 5.47
CA LEU A 239 -18.14 -6.84 5.03
C LEU A 239 -17.30 -7.71 4.09
N VAL A 240 -17.07 -8.98 4.43
CA VAL A 240 -16.35 -9.93 3.58
C VAL A 240 -17.06 -10.14 2.24
N ASN A 241 -18.39 -10.27 2.23
CA ASN A 241 -19.15 -10.43 1.01
C ASN A 241 -19.07 -9.18 0.12
N GLU A 242 -19.19 -7.98 0.70
CA GLU A 242 -19.03 -6.72 -0.03
C GLU A 242 -17.61 -6.63 -0.63
N PHE A 243 -16.59 -6.94 0.15
CA PHE A 243 -15.21 -6.93 -0.30
C PHE A 243 -14.98 -7.88 -1.49
N LEU A 244 -15.54 -9.07 -1.42
CA LEU A 244 -15.48 -10.06 -2.51
C LEU A 244 -16.22 -9.59 -3.76
N THR A 245 -17.36 -8.93 -3.59
CA THR A 245 -18.11 -8.33 -4.70
C THR A 245 -17.30 -7.22 -5.37
N GLN A 246 -16.69 -6.35 -4.59
CA GLN A 246 -15.84 -5.29 -5.13
C GLN A 246 -14.60 -5.83 -5.86
N ILE A 247 -13.95 -6.88 -5.35
CA ILE A 247 -12.87 -7.56 -6.07
C ILE A 247 -13.33 -8.08 -7.43
N GLU A 248 -14.53 -8.67 -7.52
CA GLU A 248 -15.07 -9.19 -8.78
C GLU A 248 -15.44 -8.11 -9.78
N CYS A 249 -15.98 -7.00 -9.30
CA CYS A 249 -16.42 -5.88 -10.15
C CYS A 249 -15.30 -4.93 -10.54
N PHE A 250 -14.14 -4.99 -9.88
CA PHE A 250 -13.04 -4.06 -10.12
C PHE A 250 -12.43 -4.27 -11.51
N THR A 251 -12.39 -3.19 -12.29
CA THR A 251 -12.00 -3.21 -13.71
C THR A 251 -10.52 -2.91 -13.97
N GLN A 252 -9.76 -2.62 -12.91
CA GLN A 252 -8.32 -2.40 -12.97
C GLN A 252 -7.57 -3.62 -12.44
N PRO A 253 -6.25 -3.76 -12.69
CA PRO A 253 -5.45 -4.82 -12.08
C PRO A 253 -5.47 -4.75 -10.55
N LEU A 254 -5.52 -5.91 -9.91
CA LEU A 254 -5.55 -6.04 -8.46
C LEU A 254 -4.57 -7.13 -8.00
N PHE A 255 -3.79 -6.82 -6.99
CA PHE A 255 -2.97 -7.78 -6.25
C PHE A 255 -3.54 -8.03 -4.86
N ALA A 256 -3.48 -9.27 -4.42
CA ALA A 256 -3.76 -9.67 -3.04
C ALA A 256 -2.57 -10.46 -2.51
N ALA A 257 -2.07 -10.12 -1.32
CA ALA A 257 -0.94 -10.80 -0.69
C ALA A 257 -1.38 -11.51 0.59
N THR A 258 -1.01 -12.79 0.75
CA THR A 258 -1.28 -13.59 1.94
C THR A 258 -0.05 -14.38 2.38
N ASN A 259 0.07 -14.59 3.69
CA ASN A 259 1.06 -15.49 4.28
C ASN A 259 0.54 -16.94 4.41
N PHE A 260 -0.78 -17.14 4.31
CA PHE A 260 -1.46 -18.38 4.62
C PHE A 260 -2.52 -18.72 3.57
N SER A 261 -2.09 -19.18 2.39
CA SER A 261 -3.02 -19.59 1.32
C SER A 261 -4.01 -20.67 1.77
N ASP A 262 -3.57 -21.57 2.64
CA ASP A 262 -4.37 -22.70 3.12
C ASP A 262 -5.54 -22.28 4.03
N LYS A 263 -5.48 -21.06 4.59
CA LYS A 263 -6.56 -20.49 5.40
C LYS A 263 -7.64 -19.80 4.59
N LEU A 264 -7.40 -19.53 3.31
CA LEU A 264 -8.38 -18.89 2.44
C LEU A 264 -9.45 -19.89 2.00
N ASP A 265 -10.70 -19.46 2.02
CA ASP A 265 -11.82 -20.24 1.50
C ASP A 265 -11.61 -20.53 0.00
N LYS A 266 -11.96 -21.76 -0.42
CA LYS A 266 -11.92 -22.18 -1.84
C LYS A 266 -12.76 -21.27 -2.74
N ALA A 267 -13.88 -20.74 -2.24
CA ALA A 267 -14.71 -19.80 -2.96
C ALA A 267 -13.99 -18.47 -3.21
N VAL A 268 -13.17 -18.01 -2.26
CA VAL A 268 -12.31 -16.82 -2.41
C VAL A 268 -11.22 -17.07 -3.45
N LEU A 269 -10.56 -18.23 -3.39
CA LEU A 269 -9.48 -18.57 -4.33
C LEU A 269 -9.93 -18.61 -5.80
N ARG A 270 -11.21 -18.92 -6.06
CA ARG A 270 -11.78 -18.95 -7.43
C ARG A 270 -11.92 -17.57 -8.05
N ARG A 271 -11.91 -16.50 -7.26
CA ARG A 271 -12.06 -15.13 -7.73
C ARG A 271 -10.76 -14.52 -8.27
N PHE A 272 -9.64 -15.19 -8.06
CA PHE A 272 -8.35 -14.76 -8.57
C PHE A 272 -8.00 -15.49 -9.86
N ASP A 273 -7.71 -14.71 -10.91
CA ASP A 273 -7.34 -15.20 -12.22
C ASP A 273 -5.94 -15.82 -12.21
N PHE A 274 -5.03 -15.17 -11.47
CA PHE A 274 -3.64 -15.60 -11.32
C PHE A 274 -3.32 -15.92 -9.87
N LYS A 275 -2.53 -17.00 -9.67
CA LYS A 275 -2.10 -17.45 -8.34
C LYS A 275 -0.60 -17.67 -8.37
N LEU A 276 0.14 -16.79 -7.68
CA LEU A 276 1.59 -16.86 -7.54
C LEU A 276 1.95 -17.45 -6.19
N ASP A 277 2.86 -18.41 -6.21
CA ASP A 277 3.33 -19.10 -5.02
C ASP A 277 4.81 -18.81 -4.80
N CYS A 278 5.07 -17.87 -3.88
CA CYS A 278 6.41 -17.48 -3.47
C CYS A 278 6.98 -18.53 -2.51
N GLN A 279 8.15 -19.04 -2.85
CA GLN A 279 8.84 -20.09 -2.12
C GLN A 279 10.03 -19.51 -1.32
N TYR A 280 10.57 -20.34 -0.43
CA TYR A 280 11.87 -20.07 0.19
C TYR A 280 12.97 -19.98 -0.87
N LEU A 281 14.05 -19.30 -0.55
CA LEU A 281 15.21 -19.19 -1.43
C LEU A 281 15.80 -20.55 -1.76
N THR A 282 16.22 -20.74 -3.01
CA THR A 282 17.01 -21.88 -3.41
C THR A 282 18.40 -21.84 -2.77
N SER A 283 19.07 -23.00 -2.64
CA SER A 283 20.44 -23.03 -2.10
C SER A 283 21.40 -22.14 -2.85
N THR A 284 21.25 -22.02 -4.17
CA THR A 284 22.04 -21.12 -5.01
C THR A 284 21.80 -19.66 -4.64
N GLN A 285 20.52 -19.24 -4.54
CA GLN A 285 20.13 -17.88 -4.15
C GLN A 285 20.64 -17.53 -2.74
N VAL A 286 20.59 -18.46 -1.79
CA VAL A 286 21.10 -18.28 -0.42
C VAL A 286 22.60 -17.97 -0.46
N VAL A 287 23.38 -18.74 -1.21
CA VAL A 287 24.84 -18.55 -1.33
C VAL A 287 25.19 -17.22 -2.03
N GLU A 288 24.48 -16.88 -3.10
CA GLU A 288 24.71 -15.64 -3.85
C GLU A 288 24.36 -14.41 -3.00
N LEU A 289 23.22 -14.41 -2.32
CA LEU A 289 22.78 -13.32 -1.48
C LEU A 289 23.70 -13.14 -0.26
N TYR A 290 24.17 -14.24 0.32
CA TYR A 290 25.20 -14.22 1.36
C TYR A 290 26.47 -13.55 0.88
N LYS A 291 27.01 -13.94 -0.28
CA LYS A 291 28.23 -13.34 -0.88
C LYS A 291 28.04 -11.84 -1.12
N LYS A 292 26.91 -11.44 -1.67
CA LYS A 292 26.56 -10.04 -1.95
C LYS A 292 26.57 -9.18 -0.68
N LEU A 293 25.94 -9.64 0.40
CA LEU A 293 25.84 -8.89 1.65
C LEU A 293 27.11 -8.88 2.49
N THR A 294 27.82 -9.99 2.52
CA THR A 294 29.07 -10.10 3.29
C THR A 294 30.30 -9.60 2.53
N LYS A 295 30.17 -9.35 1.22
CA LYS A 295 31.28 -9.02 0.30
C LYS A 295 32.38 -10.09 0.23
N VAL A 296 32.03 -11.32 0.60
CA VAL A 296 32.94 -12.47 0.53
C VAL A 296 32.96 -13.03 -0.88
N ARG A 297 34.14 -13.05 -1.53
CA ARG A 297 34.27 -13.58 -2.90
C ARG A 297 34.28 -15.10 -2.93
N THR A 298 35.04 -15.72 -2.01
CA THR A 298 35.24 -17.19 -1.96
C THR A 298 34.74 -17.74 -0.62
N LEU A 299 33.97 -18.80 -0.66
CA LEU A 299 33.52 -19.55 0.51
C LEU A 299 34.35 -20.81 0.67
N LYS A 300 34.58 -21.23 1.90
CA LYS A 300 35.10 -22.55 2.22
C LYS A 300 34.04 -23.60 1.93
N GLU A 301 34.44 -24.82 1.63
CA GLU A 301 33.53 -25.90 1.32
C GLU A 301 32.52 -26.15 2.48
N ALA A 302 32.98 -26.15 3.71
CA ALA A 302 32.12 -26.29 4.90
C ALA A 302 31.13 -25.16 5.05
N GLU A 303 31.48 -23.89 4.71
CA GLU A 303 30.56 -22.77 4.72
C GLU A 303 29.47 -22.92 3.65
N THR A 304 29.88 -23.34 2.45
CA THR A 304 28.97 -23.59 1.33
C THR A 304 27.98 -24.71 1.67
N GLN A 305 28.46 -25.82 2.23
CA GLN A 305 27.60 -26.92 2.65
C GLN A 305 26.60 -26.46 3.72
N LYS A 306 27.05 -25.71 4.74
CA LYS A 306 26.18 -25.19 5.81
C LYS A 306 25.12 -24.23 5.25
N LEU A 307 25.47 -23.29 4.39
CA LEU A 307 24.53 -22.38 3.76
C LEU A 307 23.54 -23.10 2.85
N SER A 308 24.00 -24.08 2.07
CA SER A 308 23.15 -24.87 1.16
C SER A 308 22.19 -25.79 1.89
N SER A 309 22.43 -26.12 3.15
CA SER A 309 21.53 -26.91 3.98
C SER A 309 20.35 -26.11 4.56
N LEU A 310 20.41 -24.76 4.53
CA LEU A 310 19.36 -23.89 5.06
C LEU A 310 18.22 -23.75 4.03
N ARG A 311 17.12 -24.47 4.26
CA ARG A 311 16.02 -24.60 3.30
C ARG A 311 14.86 -23.61 3.45
N ASN A 312 14.77 -22.94 4.63
CA ASN A 312 13.62 -22.09 4.96
C ASN A 312 13.99 -20.61 5.06
N LEU A 313 14.97 -20.17 4.28
CA LEU A 313 15.39 -18.78 4.25
C LEU A 313 14.61 -17.96 3.22
N THR A 314 14.37 -16.70 3.56
CA THR A 314 13.69 -15.71 2.72
C THR A 314 14.57 -14.47 2.54
N PRO A 315 14.35 -13.62 1.55
CA PRO A 315 15.01 -12.31 1.44
C PRO A 315 14.90 -11.45 2.70
N GLY A 316 13.79 -11.58 3.45
CA GLY A 316 13.57 -10.89 4.73
C GLY A 316 14.61 -11.23 5.80
N ASP A 317 15.12 -12.48 5.85
CA ASP A 317 16.16 -12.88 6.78
C ASP A 317 17.49 -12.21 6.46
N PHE A 318 17.76 -12.03 5.18
CA PHE A 318 18.93 -11.30 4.72
C PHE A 318 18.81 -9.78 4.94
N ALA A 319 17.61 -9.22 4.87
CA ALA A 319 17.36 -7.84 5.28
C ALA A 319 17.61 -7.65 6.79
N LEU A 320 17.23 -8.65 7.61
CA LEU A 320 17.58 -8.68 9.04
C LEU A 320 19.10 -8.74 9.26
N LEU A 321 19.80 -9.58 8.51
CA LEU A 321 21.25 -9.66 8.55
C LEU A 321 21.91 -8.30 8.20
N ALA A 322 21.41 -7.64 7.14
CA ALA A 322 21.91 -6.32 6.73
C ALA A 322 21.76 -5.26 7.82
N ARG A 323 20.60 -5.26 8.54
CA ARG A 323 20.37 -4.37 9.68
C ARG A 323 21.30 -4.69 10.86
N ARG A 324 21.35 -5.95 11.27
CA ARG A 324 22.13 -6.36 12.46
C ARG A 324 23.63 -6.15 12.27
N LYS A 325 24.12 -6.26 11.03
CA LYS A 325 25.49 -5.94 10.68
C LYS A 325 25.89 -4.51 11.07
N LYS A 326 24.99 -3.55 10.98
CA LYS A 326 25.26 -2.15 11.34
C LYS A 326 25.56 -1.95 12.82
N PHE A 327 25.04 -2.80 13.68
CA PHE A 327 25.24 -2.73 15.15
C PHE A 327 26.54 -3.40 15.60
N GLN A 328 27.22 -4.16 14.73
CA GLN A 328 28.42 -4.91 15.09
C GLN A 328 29.53 -4.77 14.02
N PRO A 329 30.12 -3.58 13.85
CA PRO A 329 31.06 -3.32 12.75
C PRO A 329 32.40 -4.05 12.86
N LYS A 330 32.77 -4.58 14.04
CA LYS A 330 34.09 -5.18 14.30
C LYS A 330 34.10 -6.72 14.34
N ILE A 331 32.97 -7.39 14.13
CA ILE A 331 32.88 -8.85 14.19
C ILE A 331 33.35 -9.48 12.87
N GLN A 332 33.89 -10.70 12.98
CA GLN A 332 34.10 -11.59 11.85
C GLN A 332 32.72 -11.90 11.22
N ILE A 333 32.40 -11.15 10.18
CA ILE A 333 31.07 -11.11 9.56
C ILE A 333 30.62 -12.48 9.07
N ARG A 334 31.57 -13.37 8.72
CA ARG A 334 31.27 -14.70 8.20
C ARG A 334 30.51 -15.57 9.19
N ASP A 335 31.10 -15.77 10.38
CA ASP A 335 30.51 -16.66 11.40
C ASP A 335 29.22 -16.07 11.96
N PHE A 336 29.21 -14.76 12.20
CA PHE A 336 28.00 -14.06 12.64
C PHE A 336 26.84 -14.23 11.63
N ALA A 337 27.10 -14.02 10.34
CA ALA A 337 26.07 -14.12 9.31
C ALA A 337 25.53 -15.55 9.16
N ILE A 338 26.42 -16.55 9.14
CA ILE A 338 26.01 -17.95 9.04
C ILE A 338 25.19 -18.38 10.27
N ASN A 339 25.60 -18.01 11.46
CA ASN A 339 24.88 -18.38 12.68
C ASN A 339 23.50 -17.69 12.74
N LEU A 340 23.42 -16.41 12.42
CA LEU A 340 22.15 -15.71 12.37
C LEU A 340 21.17 -16.35 11.37
N LEU A 341 21.62 -16.67 10.15
CA LEU A 341 20.79 -17.33 9.15
C LEU A 341 20.39 -18.75 9.58
N ALA A 342 21.27 -19.49 10.26
CA ALA A 342 20.95 -20.80 10.81
C ALA A 342 19.88 -20.70 11.90
N ASP A 343 19.96 -19.72 12.78
CA ASP A 343 18.96 -19.47 13.83
C ASP A 343 17.60 -19.15 13.23
N GLU A 344 17.53 -18.27 12.20
CA GLU A 344 16.28 -17.93 11.52
C GLU A 344 15.69 -19.14 10.78
N ASN A 345 16.52 -19.97 10.15
CA ASN A 345 16.09 -21.21 9.52
C ASN A 345 15.47 -22.19 10.54
N LEU A 346 16.08 -22.35 11.71
CA LEU A 346 15.59 -23.22 12.80
C LEU A 346 14.28 -22.72 13.39
N ARG A 347 14.12 -21.41 13.55
CA ARG A 347 12.86 -20.80 14.05
C ARG A 347 11.68 -21.16 13.16
N LYS A 348 11.87 -21.14 11.84
CA LYS A 348 10.83 -21.46 10.87
C LYS A 348 10.50 -22.95 10.80
N GLN A 349 11.47 -23.83 11.08
CA GLN A 349 11.22 -25.28 11.18
C GLN A 349 10.32 -25.63 12.36
N LYS A 350 10.46 -24.96 13.50
CA LYS A 350 9.66 -25.21 14.72
C LYS A 350 8.19 -24.81 14.58
N HIS A 351 7.83 -24.02 13.59
CA HIS A 351 6.45 -23.62 13.31
C HIS A 351 5.70 -24.55 12.36
N THR A 352 6.31 -25.61 11.86
CA THR A 352 5.58 -26.67 11.16
C THR A 352 4.82 -27.49 12.23
N PRO A 353 3.48 -27.52 12.23
CA PRO A 353 2.75 -28.31 13.23
C PRO A 353 3.15 -29.77 13.06
N MET A 354 3.75 -30.35 14.10
CA MET A 354 3.91 -31.80 14.17
C MET A 354 2.51 -32.40 14.27
N GLY A 355 2.02 -32.94 13.15
CA GLY A 355 0.80 -33.73 13.13
C GLY A 355 0.98 -34.90 14.07
N PHE A 356 0.22 -34.95 15.16
CA PHE A 356 0.05 -36.15 15.93
C PHE A 356 -0.65 -37.17 15.03
N ILE A 357 0.09 -38.16 14.55
CA ILE A 357 -0.49 -39.37 14.03
C ILE A 357 -1.08 -40.08 15.25
N ARG A 358 -2.41 -40.06 15.41
CA ARG A 358 -3.10 -40.95 16.35
C ARG A 358 -3.07 -42.37 15.76
N PRO A 359 -2.76 -43.37 16.60
CA PRO A 359 -2.75 -44.76 16.19
C PRO A 359 -4.13 -45.27 15.78
#